data_0abbed38362182a5fb64f421d9729bf8
#
_entry.id   0abbed38362182a5fb64f421d9729bf8
#
_cell.length_a   1.000
_cell.length_b   1.000
_cell.length_c   1.000
_cell.angle_alpha   90.00
_cell.angle_beta   90.00
_cell.angle_gamma   90.00
#
_symmetry.space_group_name_H-M   'P 1'
#
loop_
_entity.id
_entity.type
_entity.pdbx_description
1 polymer ?
#
loop_
_entity_poly.entity_id
_entity_poly.type
_entity_poly.pdbx_seq_one_letter_code
_entity_poly.pdbx_strand_id
1 'polypeptide(L)'
;TGAPKPEQSASSGAVSRVTKTYALPSGSVSADVITVDTFAPGVSVRAAMVNQKLGASAPFSSIVSASGADVIVNANFFAAYSGQDKFPVGHVMADGTFLYGVSGLTSFGFTGSGAVYVGRPAVFFYVRGGRDSWACYEMNSKT
;
A
#
# COMPACT_ATOMS: atom_id res chain seq x y z
N THR A 1 -23.25 28.60 3.79
CA THR A 1 -21.99 29.06 4.43
C THR A 1 -21.77 28.23 5.68
N GLY A 2 -21.12 27.08 5.52
CA GLY A 2 -20.67 26.22 6.61
C GLY A 2 -19.33 26.72 7.11
N ALA A 3 -19.22 26.99 8.41
CA ALA A 3 -17.98 27.34 9.05
C ALA A 3 -16.94 26.23 8.90
N PRO A 4 -15.64 26.54 8.76
CA PRO A 4 -14.60 25.54 8.72
C PRO A 4 -14.59 24.76 10.03
N LYS A 5 -14.59 23.42 9.91
CA LYS A 5 -14.44 22.51 11.04
C LYS A 5 -13.06 22.73 11.66
N PRO A 6 -12.93 22.85 12.99
CA PRO A 6 -11.66 23.10 13.61
C PRO A 6 -10.69 21.96 13.34
N GLU A 7 -9.45 22.33 13.05
CA GLU A 7 -8.32 21.43 12.85
C GLU A 7 -8.12 20.58 14.11
N GLN A 8 -8.33 19.29 13.98
CA GLN A 8 -7.94 18.33 14.99
C GLN A 8 -6.50 17.92 14.71
N SER A 9 -5.56 18.58 15.37
CA SER A 9 -4.16 18.22 15.40
C SER A 9 -4.00 17.00 16.29
N ALA A 10 -4.08 15.81 15.72
CA ALA A 10 -3.71 14.59 16.42
C ALA A 10 -2.21 14.37 16.17
N SER A 11 -1.37 14.78 17.10
CA SER A 11 0.04 14.39 17.12
C SER A 11 0.24 13.33 18.19
N SER A 12 0.22 12.07 17.83
CA SER A 12 1.14 11.14 18.49
C SER A 12 2.52 11.51 17.93
N GLY A 13 3.60 11.55 18.72
CA GLY A 13 4.90 12.10 18.27
C GLY A 13 5.47 11.50 16.98
N ALA A 14 4.89 10.42 16.46
CA ALA A 14 5.29 9.73 15.23
C ALA A 14 4.41 10.08 13.99
N VAL A 15 3.22 10.62 14.17
CA VAL A 15 2.29 10.96 13.08
C VAL A 15 1.86 12.40 13.22
N SER A 16 1.97 13.18 12.14
CA SER A 16 1.48 14.54 12.06
C SER A 16 0.63 14.76 10.81
N ARG A 17 -0.37 15.64 10.89
CA ARG A 17 -1.19 16.07 9.77
C ARG A 17 -1.20 17.59 9.70
N VAL A 18 -0.93 18.13 8.53
CA VAL A 18 -0.96 19.56 8.25
C VAL A 18 -1.67 19.81 6.93
N THR A 19 -2.60 20.75 6.90
CA THR A 19 -3.17 21.23 5.63
C THR A 19 -2.23 22.28 5.03
N LYS A 20 -1.78 22.06 3.80
CA LYS A 20 -0.92 23.01 3.05
C LYS A 20 -1.64 23.48 1.80
N THR A 21 -1.49 24.78 1.49
CA THR A 21 -1.97 25.36 0.24
C THR A 21 -0.80 25.59 -0.70
N TYR A 22 -0.92 25.07 -1.92
CA TYR A 22 0.07 25.19 -2.98
C TYR A 22 -0.47 26.11 -4.09
N ALA A 23 0.32 27.08 -4.48
CA ALA A 23 0.02 27.91 -5.65
C ALA A 23 0.43 27.15 -6.93
N LEU A 24 -0.47 27.06 -7.89
CA LEU A 24 -0.25 26.49 -9.21
C LEU A 24 -0.50 27.57 -10.27
N PRO A 25 0.01 27.42 -11.49
CA PRO A 25 -0.28 28.36 -12.58
C PRO A 25 -1.79 28.51 -12.90
N SER A 26 -2.57 27.46 -12.61
CA SER A 26 -4.03 27.42 -12.83
C SER A 26 -4.86 27.81 -11.59
N GLY A 27 -4.22 28.22 -10.48
CA GLY A 27 -4.92 28.56 -9.23
C GLY A 27 -4.20 27.96 -8.02
N SER A 28 -4.92 27.80 -6.90
CA SER A 28 -4.39 27.17 -5.69
C SER A 28 -5.09 25.87 -5.37
N VAL A 29 -4.37 24.93 -4.77
CA VAL A 29 -4.89 23.66 -4.27
C VAL A 29 -4.51 23.48 -2.81
N SER A 30 -5.48 23.05 -1.99
CA SER A 30 -5.20 22.65 -0.60
C SER A 30 -5.04 21.14 -0.53
N ALA A 31 -4.01 20.69 0.17
CA ALA A 31 -3.73 19.28 0.39
C ALA A 31 -3.46 18.98 1.87
N ASP A 32 -4.02 17.90 2.35
CA ASP A 32 -3.66 17.35 3.66
C ASP A 32 -2.37 16.53 3.51
N VAL A 33 -1.35 16.94 4.23
CA VAL A 33 -0.05 16.27 4.27
C VAL A 33 0.04 15.50 5.58
N ILE A 34 0.13 14.19 5.48
CA ILE A 34 0.35 13.30 6.62
C ILE A 34 1.80 12.86 6.58
N THR A 35 2.51 13.09 7.67
CA THR A 35 3.90 12.66 7.84
C THR A 35 3.94 11.60 8.92
N VAL A 36 4.62 10.50 8.63
CA VAL A 36 4.80 9.37 9.55
C VAL A 36 6.30 9.12 9.71
N ASP A 37 6.79 9.15 10.95
CA ASP A 37 8.14 8.70 11.27
C ASP A 37 8.14 7.17 11.38
N THR A 38 8.57 6.51 10.33
CA THR A 38 8.60 5.04 10.24
C THR A 38 9.67 4.39 11.10
N PHE A 39 10.59 5.18 11.67
CA PHE A 39 11.62 4.72 12.61
C PHE A 39 11.21 4.90 14.07
N ALA A 40 10.14 5.61 14.34
CA ALA A 40 9.67 5.83 15.71
C ALA A 40 9.25 4.51 16.39
N PRO A 41 9.57 4.33 17.67
CA PRO A 41 9.16 3.14 18.41
C PRO A 41 7.64 2.91 18.35
N GLY A 42 7.23 1.68 18.07
CA GLY A 42 5.82 1.30 17.99
C GLY A 42 5.15 1.59 16.65
N VAL A 43 5.81 2.24 15.71
CA VAL A 43 5.31 2.43 14.33
C VAL A 43 5.58 1.18 13.51
N SER A 44 4.56 0.71 12.79
CA SER A 44 4.69 -0.35 11.80
C SER A 44 3.91 -0.02 10.55
N VAL A 45 4.50 -0.29 9.39
CA VAL A 45 3.83 -0.14 8.09
C VAL A 45 3.53 -1.53 7.55
N ARG A 46 2.29 -1.77 7.18
CA ARG A 46 1.83 -3.09 6.71
C ARG A 46 0.98 -2.95 5.45
N ALA A 47 1.08 -3.91 4.56
CA ALA A 47 0.11 -4.08 3.50
C ALA A 47 -1.14 -4.77 4.07
N ALA A 48 -2.31 -4.15 3.85
CA ALA A 48 -3.60 -4.70 4.26
C ALA A 48 -4.39 -5.17 3.04
N MET A 49 -5.03 -6.31 3.17
CA MET A 49 -5.93 -6.88 2.16
C MET A 49 -7.28 -7.18 2.80
N VAL A 50 -8.36 -7.05 2.01
CA VAL A 50 -9.70 -7.42 2.45
C VAL A 50 -9.73 -8.92 2.78
N ASN A 51 -10.07 -9.25 4.02
CA ASN A 51 -10.14 -10.63 4.51
C ASN A 51 -8.86 -11.45 4.21
N GLN A 52 -7.70 -10.81 4.13
CA GLN A 52 -6.43 -11.42 3.74
C GLN A 52 -6.47 -12.16 2.39
N LYS A 53 -7.36 -11.72 1.50
CA LYS A 53 -7.58 -12.36 0.20
C LYS A 53 -7.24 -11.40 -0.93
N LEU A 54 -6.39 -11.84 -1.86
CA LEU A 54 -6.13 -11.14 -3.11
C LEU A 54 -7.40 -11.05 -3.96
N GLY A 55 -7.59 -9.91 -4.61
CA GLY A 55 -8.73 -9.69 -5.50
C GLY A 55 -10.06 -9.41 -4.80
N ALA A 56 -10.13 -9.53 -3.48
CA ALA A 56 -11.30 -9.14 -2.73
C ALA A 56 -11.47 -7.62 -2.67
N SER A 57 -12.70 -7.16 -2.61
CA SER A 57 -13.03 -5.74 -2.46
C SER A 57 -14.03 -5.51 -1.33
N ALA A 58 -13.93 -4.37 -0.69
CA ALA A 58 -14.87 -3.90 0.32
C ALA A 58 -14.94 -2.37 0.28
N PRO A 59 -15.98 -1.76 0.84
CA PRO A 59 -15.98 -0.32 1.08
C PRO A 59 -14.77 0.11 1.89
N PHE A 60 -14.15 1.22 1.51
CA PHE A 60 -12.94 1.72 2.19
C PHE A 60 -13.16 1.92 3.70
N SER A 61 -14.33 2.41 4.10
CA SER A 61 -14.72 2.55 5.51
C SER A 61 -14.67 1.24 6.29
N SER A 62 -15.04 0.12 5.67
CA SER A 62 -14.97 -1.20 6.30
C SER A 62 -13.51 -1.65 6.49
N ILE A 63 -12.64 -1.35 5.52
CA ILE A 63 -11.20 -1.63 5.61
C ILE A 63 -10.59 -0.81 6.74
N VAL A 64 -10.90 0.48 6.82
CA VAL A 64 -10.45 1.38 7.89
C VAL A 64 -10.85 0.83 9.26
N SER A 65 -12.12 0.49 9.43
CA SER A 65 -12.63 -0.02 10.71
C SER A 65 -11.99 -1.34 11.13
N ALA A 66 -11.70 -2.21 10.17
CA ALA A 66 -11.11 -3.53 10.45
C ALA A 66 -9.60 -3.49 10.69
N SER A 67 -8.90 -2.48 10.17
CA SER A 67 -7.43 -2.43 10.24
C SER A 67 -6.90 -1.97 11.59
N GLY A 68 -7.65 -1.13 12.32
CA GLY A 68 -7.18 -0.44 13.53
C GLY A 68 -5.97 0.49 13.30
N ALA A 69 -5.70 0.87 12.05
CA ALA A 69 -4.55 1.70 11.71
C ALA A 69 -4.89 3.19 11.84
N ASP A 70 -3.92 3.98 12.30
CA ASP A 70 -4.04 5.44 12.42
C ASP A 70 -4.04 6.12 11.05
N VAL A 71 -3.35 5.56 10.08
CA VAL A 71 -3.23 6.05 8.70
C VAL A 71 -3.41 4.91 7.72
N ILE A 72 -4.30 5.09 6.75
CA ILE A 72 -4.54 4.15 5.66
C ILE A 72 -4.54 4.89 4.33
N VAL A 73 -3.91 4.29 3.35
CA VAL A 73 -3.85 4.80 1.97
C VAL A 73 -3.95 3.65 0.97
N ASN A 74 -4.57 3.91 -0.17
CA ASN A 74 -4.53 2.97 -1.28
C ASN A 74 -3.11 2.85 -1.80
N ALA A 75 -2.61 1.62 -1.91
CA ALA A 75 -1.23 1.37 -2.32
C ALA A 75 -1.11 1.01 -3.81
N ASN A 76 -1.83 0.01 -4.28
CA ASN A 76 -1.69 -0.52 -5.63
C ASN A 76 -2.85 -0.13 -6.53
N PHE A 77 -2.55 0.05 -7.82
CA PHE A 77 -3.58 -0.03 -8.85
C PHE A 77 -4.14 -1.46 -8.90
N PHE A 78 -5.35 -1.59 -9.40
CA PHE A 78 -6.00 -2.89 -9.56
C PHE A 78 -6.87 -2.89 -10.83
N ALA A 79 -7.24 -4.07 -11.31
CA ALA A 79 -8.07 -4.25 -12.48
C ALA A 79 -9.53 -3.83 -12.21
N ALA A 80 -9.79 -2.52 -12.20
CA ALA A 80 -11.08 -1.96 -11.78
C ALA A 80 -12.25 -2.35 -12.69
N TYR A 81 -11.97 -2.62 -13.96
CA TYR A 81 -12.99 -2.85 -15.00
C TYR A 81 -13.29 -4.32 -15.27
N SER A 82 -12.44 -5.23 -14.84
CA SER A 82 -12.71 -6.66 -14.95
C SER A 82 -13.73 -7.10 -13.90
N GLY A 83 -14.74 -7.84 -14.32
CA GLY A 83 -15.98 -8.07 -13.60
C GLY A 83 -15.90 -8.51 -12.14
N GLN A 84 -15.07 -9.45 -11.73
CA GLN A 84 -15.23 -10.08 -10.41
C GLN A 84 -14.04 -9.90 -9.48
N ASP A 85 -12.83 -10.19 -9.91
CA ASP A 85 -11.66 -10.13 -9.05
C ASP A 85 -10.84 -8.87 -9.29
N LYS A 86 -10.53 -8.15 -8.22
CA LYS A 86 -9.77 -6.90 -8.24
C LYS A 86 -8.29 -7.17 -7.96
N PHE A 87 -7.67 -7.96 -8.84
CA PHE A 87 -6.24 -8.27 -8.69
C PHE A 87 -5.39 -7.01 -8.76
N PRO A 88 -4.37 -6.91 -7.90
CA PRO A 88 -3.45 -5.77 -7.92
C PRO A 88 -2.64 -5.75 -9.20
N VAL A 89 -2.25 -4.56 -9.65
CA VAL A 89 -1.25 -4.36 -10.69
C VAL A 89 0.09 -4.11 -10.01
N GLY A 90 1.05 -5.01 -10.18
CA GLY A 90 2.36 -4.93 -9.56
C GLY A 90 2.55 -5.87 -8.38
N HIS A 91 3.59 -5.61 -7.60
CA HIS A 91 3.98 -6.50 -6.49
C HIS A 91 3.15 -6.24 -5.24
N VAL A 92 2.80 -7.32 -4.55
CA VAL A 92 2.24 -7.27 -3.19
C VAL A 92 3.04 -8.22 -2.31
N MET A 93 3.61 -7.65 -1.26
CA MET A 93 4.27 -8.39 -0.20
C MET A 93 3.67 -7.95 1.13
N ALA A 94 3.31 -8.88 1.98
CA ALA A 94 2.83 -8.63 3.32
C ALA A 94 3.55 -9.53 4.32
N ASP A 95 3.98 -8.96 5.43
CA ASP A 95 4.67 -9.67 6.53
C ASP A 95 5.81 -10.60 6.05
N GLY A 96 6.63 -10.09 5.12
CA GLY A 96 7.75 -10.83 4.53
C GLY A 96 7.35 -11.91 3.51
N THR A 97 6.05 -12.09 3.26
CA THR A 97 5.55 -13.07 2.30
C THR A 97 5.20 -12.38 0.97
N PHE A 98 5.75 -12.91 -0.13
CA PHE A 98 5.38 -12.47 -1.46
C PHE A 98 4.04 -13.11 -1.85
N LEU A 99 3.04 -12.28 -2.15
CA LEU A 99 1.68 -12.73 -2.39
C LEU A 99 1.28 -12.68 -3.85
N TYR A 100 1.75 -11.66 -4.58
CA TYR A 100 1.41 -11.45 -5.98
C TYR A 100 2.45 -10.56 -6.66
N GLY A 101 2.61 -10.70 -7.96
CA GLY A 101 3.31 -9.72 -8.77
C GLY A 101 3.88 -10.25 -10.06
N VAL A 102 4.25 -9.27 -10.88
CA VAL A 102 4.97 -9.43 -12.15
C VAL A 102 6.25 -8.62 -12.09
N SER A 103 7.30 -9.06 -12.77
CA SER A 103 8.56 -8.36 -12.80
C SER A 103 8.49 -7.02 -13.58
N GLY A 104 9.42 -6.11 -13.31
CA GLY A 104 9.66 -4.90 -14.12
C GLY A 104 8.88 -3.66 -13.71
N LEU A 105 8.00 -3.72 -12.73
CA LEU A 105 7.29 -2.54 -12.22
C LEU A 105 8.05 -1.89 -11.06
N THR A 106 7.96 -0.55 -11.00
CA THR A 106 8.47 0.19 -9.85
C THR A 106 7.62 -0.12 -8.63
N SER A 107 8.28 -0.52 -7.56
CA SER A 107 7.65 -0.86 -6.29
C SER A 107 8.22 0.02 -5.20
N PHE A 108 7.43 0.30 -4.19
CA PHE A 108 7.93 0.83 -2.94
C PHE A 108 7.52 -0.10 -1.79
N GLY A 109 8.31 -0.12 -0.75
CA GLY A 109 8.07 -0.98 0.40
C GLY A 109 8.79 -0.48 1.64
N PHE A 110 8.47 -1.13 2.74
CA PHE A 110 9.08 -0.85 4.04
C PHE A 110 9.70 -2.12 4.58
N THR A 111 10.86 -1.99 5.17
CA THR A 111 11.48 -3.07 5.95
C THR A 111 10.87 -3.12 7.34
N GLY A 112 11.09 -4.23 8.06
CA GLY A 112 10.69 -4.32 9.47
C GLY A 112 11.35 -3.29 10.39
N SER A 113 12.44 -2.66 9.96
CA SER A 113 13.11 -1.56 10.67
C SER A 113 12.60 -0.17 10.28
N GLY A 114 11.58 -0.05 9.41
CA GLY A 114 11.03 1.22 8.95
C GLY A 114 11.73 1.83 7.74
N ALA A 115 12.83 1.24 7.24
CA ALA A 115 13.51 1.76 6.07
C ALA A 115 12.65 1.62 4.81
N VAL A 116 12.67 2.66 3.97
CA VAL A 116 11.91 2.72 2.72
C VAL A 116 12.76 2.22 1.56
N TYR A 117 12.19 1.39 0.73
CA TYR A 117 12.76 0.96 -0.54
C TYR A 117 11.89 1.48 -1.69
N VAL A 118 12.53 2.07 -2.69
CA VAL A 118 11.88 2.44 -3.96
C VAL A 118 12.76 1.94 -5.11
N GLY A 119 12.21 1.11 -5.98
CA GLY A 119 12.97 0.54 -7.08
C GLY A 119 12.19 -0.44 -7.93
N ARG A 120 12.88 -1.11 -8.83
CA ARG A 120 12.33 -2.18 -9.66
C ARG A 120 12.96 -3.50 -9.23
N PRO A 121 12.33 -4.25 -8.32
CA PRO A 121 12.85 -5.53 -7.92
C PRO A 121 12.83 -6.51 -9.09
N ALA A 122 13.90 -7.27 -9.25
CA ALA A 122 13.90 -8.45 -10.10
C ALA A 122 13.32 -9.60 -9.27
N VAL A 123 12.20 -10.15 -9.71
CA VAL A 123 11.54 -11.26 -9.04
C VAL A 123 11.61 -12.48 -9.93
N PHE A 124 12.16 -13.56 -9.40
CA PHE A 124 12.28 -14.83 -10.08
C PHE A 124 11.56 -15.89 -9.25
N PHE A 125 10.68 -16.63 -9.89
CA PHE A 125 9.95 -17.72 -9.25
C PHE A 125 10.48 -19.06 -9.73
N TYR A 126 10.67 -19.97 -8.79
CA TYR A 126 11.10 -21.33 -9.08
C TYR A 126 10.25 -22.32 -8.30
N VAL A 127 9.79 -23.35 -8.99
CA VAL A 127 9.26 -24.55 -8.36
C VAL A 127 10.40 -25.55 -8.24
N ARG A 128 10.63 -26.09 -7.07
CA ARG A 128 11.65 -27.11 -6.81
C ARG A 128 11.00 -28.44 -6.46
N GLY A 129 11.46 -29.50 -7.11
CA GLY A 129 11.05 -30.87 -6.81
C GLY A 129 12.27 -31.79 -6.85
N GLY A 130 12.68 -32.34 -5.72
CA GLY A 130 13.89 -33.15 -5.63
C GLY A 130 15.15 -32.35 -5.98
N ARG A 131 15.85 -32.77 -7.05
CA ARG A 131 17.06 -32.08 -7.56
C ARG A 131 16.78 -31.07 -8.66
N ASP A 132 15.55 -31.02 -9.16
CA ASP A 132 15.16 -30.17 -10.28
C ASP A 132 14.55 -28.86 -9.82
N SER A 133 14.72 -27.82 -10.65
CA SER A 133 14.06 -26.54 -10.45
C SER A 133 13.56 -26.00 -11.80
N TRP A 134 12.35 -25.47 -11.79
CA TRP A 134 11.72 -24.90 -12.98
C TRP A 134 11.41 -23.43 -12.73
N ALA A 135 11.79 -22.56 -13.65
CA ALA A 135 11.42 -21.16 -13.60
C ALA A 135 9.92 -21.00 -13.91
N CYS A 136 9.26 -20.15 -13.13
CA CYS A 136 7.89 -19.76 -13.36
C CYS A 136 7.85 -18.28 -13.78
N TYR A 137 6.93 -17.93 -14.68
CA TYR A 137 6.77 -16.54 -15.12
C TYR A 137 5.96 -15.70 -14.15
N GLU A 138 4.97 -16.31 -13.51
CA GLU A 138 4.05 -15.63 -12.57
C GLU A 138 3.72 -16.54 -11.41
N MET A 139 3.40 -15.92 -10.28
CA MET A 139 2.89 -16.60 -9.10
C MET A 139 1.47 -16.10 -8.80
N ASN A 140 0.57 -17.03 -8.54
CA ASN A 140 -0.86 -16.75 -8.31
C ASN A 140 -1.55 -16.05 -9.50
N SER A 141 -1.05 -16.27 -10.72
CA SER A 141 -1.75 -15.79 -11.90
C SER A 141 -3.09 -16.53 -12.08
N LYS A 142 -4.06 -15.79 -12.59
CA LYS A 142 -5.35 -16.37 -12.98
C LYS A 142 -5.16 -17.10 -14.31
N THR A 143 -5.44 -18.39 -14.35
CA THR A 143 -5.57 -19.17 -15.59
C THR A 143 -6.90 -18.89 -16.25
#